data_113e7f425f84104781688f6b1d5dc56e
#
_entry.id   113e7f425f84104781688f6b1d5dc56e
#
_cell.length_a   1.000
_cell.length_b   1.000
_cell.length_c   1.000
_cell.angle_alpha   90.00
_cell.angle_beta   90.00
_cell.angle_gamma   90.00
#
_symmetry.space_group_name_H-M   'P 1'
#
loop_
_entity.id
_entity.type
_entity.pdbx_description
1 polymer ?
#
loop_
_entity_poly.entity_id
_entity_poly.type
_entity_poly.pdbx_seq_one_letter_code
_entity_poly.pdbx_strand_id
1 'polypeptide(L)' 'MMDIKKLKKAHFAAAKIVEKLGDDYLIFFERIHRELIDAENKQGLKHLALRVAVGHSEVSN' A
#
# COMPACT_ATOMS: atom_id res chain seq x y z
N MET A 1 -11.17 -6.22 -3.06
CA MET A 1 -9.84 -5.79 -2.62
C MET A 1 -9.21 -4.90 -3.69
N MET A 2 -8.68 -3.74 -3.30
CA MET A 2 -8.10 -2.83 -4.28
C MET A 2 -6.71 -3.30 -4.69
N ASP A 3 -6.47 -3.25 -5.99
CA ASP A 3 -5.17 -3.54 -6.56
C ASP A 3 -4.20 -2.40 -6.20
N ILE A 4 -2.97 -2.74 -5.82
CA ILE A 4 -1.95 -1.76 -5.48
C ILE A 4 -1.68 -0.80 -6.64
N LYS A 5 -1.72 -1.29 -7.86
CA LYS A 5 -1.54 -0.41 -9.02
C LYS A 5 -2.63 0.65 -9.11
N LYS A 6 -3.87 0.27 -8.82
CA LYS A 6 -4.97 1.21 -8.81
C LYS A 6 -4.84 2.20 -7.67
N LEU A 7 -4.39 1.72 -6.50
CA LEU A 7 -4.14 2.60 -5.36
C LEU A 7 -3.04 3.61 -5.66
N LYS A 8 -1.99 3.19 -6.35
CA LYS A 8 -0.92 4.11 -6.72
C LYS A 8 -1.41 5.19 -7.68
N LYS A 9 -2.25 4.82 -8.62
CA LYS A 9 -2.84 5.80 -9.54
C LYS A 9 -3.76 6.77 -8.80
N ALA A 10 -4.58 6.26 -7.89
CA ALA A 10 -5.45 7.10 -7.08
C ALA A 10 -4.63 8.01 -6.16
N HIS A 11 -3.53 7.50 -5.63
CA HIS A 11 -2.62 8.26 -4.78
C HIS A 11 -2.03 9.45 -5.53
N PHE A 12 -1.56 9.20 -6.74
CA PHE A 12 -1.01 10.25 -7.59
C PHE A 12 -2.08 11.27 -7.95
N ALA A 13 -3.27 10.80 -8.33
CA ALA A 13 -4.37 11.71 -8.68
C ALA A 13 -4.78 12.57 -7.49
N ALA A 14 -4.83 11.98 -6.30
CA ALA A 14 -5.16 12.73 -5.09
C ALA A 14 -4.11 13.80 -4.79
N ALA A 15 -2.84 13.49 -4.99
CA ALA A 15 -1.77 14.47 -4.81
C ALA A 15 -1.92 15.64 -5.79
N LYS A 16 -2.30 15.35 -7.03
CA LYS A 16 -2.54 16.40 -8.02
C LYS A 16 -3.72 17.28 -7.64
N ILE A 17 -4.74 16.68 -7.06
CA ILE A 17 -5.90 17.43 -6.60
C ILE A 17 -5.50 18.41 -5.49
N VAL A 18 -4.70 17.94 -4.53
CA VAL A 18 -4.21 18.81 -3.46
C VAL A 18 -3.37 19.96 -4.04
N GLU A 19 -2.50 19.62 -4.99
CA GLU A 19 -1.64 20.61 -5.62
C GLU A 19 -2.45 21.73 -6.29
N LYS A 20 -3.53 21.36 -6.96
CA LYS A 20 -4.33 22.31 -7.75
C LYS A 20 -5.41 23.01 -6.95
N LEU A 21 -6.04 22.29 -6.02
CA LEU A 21 -7.24 22.78 -5.34
C LEU A 21 -6.99 23.11 -3.87
N GLY A 22 -5.84 22.73 -3.32
CA GLY A 22 -5.43 23.18 -2.01
C GLY A 22 -5.72 22.23 -0.86
N ASP A 23 -5.49 22.74 0.35
CA ASP A 23 -5.43 21.94 1.57
C ASP A 23 -6.77 21.29 1.95
N ASP A 24 -7.88 21.79 1.41
CA ASP A 24 -9.19 21.20 1.70
C ASP A 24 -9.24 19.72 1.27
N TYR A 25 -8.37 19.32 0.37
CA TYR A 25 -8.34 17.96 -0.15
C TYR A 25 -7.29 17.08 0.49
N LEU A 26 -6.57 17.59 1.49
CA LEU A 26 -5.55 16.81 2.19
C LEU A 26 -6.12 15.59 2.89
N ILE A 27 -7.33 15.69 3.45
CA ILE A 27 -7.97 14.55 4.13
C ILE A 27 -8.19 13.41 3.15
N PHE A 28 -8.59 13.76 1.93
CA PHE A 28 -8.81 12.77 0.88
C PHE A 28 -7.49 12.09 0.50
N PHE A 29 -6.43 12.88 0.31
CA PHE A 29 -5.11 12.34 0.01
C PHE A 29 -4.60 11.44 1.15
N GLU A 30 -4.76 11.89 2.38
CA GLU A 30 -4.32 11.13 3.56
C GLU A 30 -4.98 9.77 3.62
N ARG A 31 -6.27 9.70 3.32
CA ARG A 31 -7.01 8.45 3.34
C ARG A 31 -6.45 7.46 2.31
N ILE A 32 -6.24 7.94 1.08
CA ILE A 32 -5.71 7.08 0.02
C ILE A 32 -4.27 6.68 0.33
N HIS A 33 -3.49 7.59 0.87
CA HIS A 33 -2.12 7.32 1.27
C HIS A 33 -2.07 6.20 2.31
N ARG A 34 -2.94 6.26 3.29
CA ARG A 34 -3.00 5.24 4.35
C ARG A 34 -3.40 3.88 3.77
N GLU A 35 -4.37 3.86 2.87
CA GLU A 35 -4.76 2.61 2.23
C GLU A 35 -3.64 2.01 1.40
N LEU A 36 -2.88 2.84 0.71
CA LEU A 36 -1.76 2.37 -0.09
C LEU A 36 -0.68 1.77 0.81
N ILE A 37 -0.32 2.45 1.89
CA ILE A 37 0.67 1.95 2.84
C ILE A 37 0.22 0.61 3.42
N ASP A 38 -1.05 0.50 3.82
CA ASP A 38 -1.57 -0.74 4.38
C ASP A 38 -1.51 -1.88 3.36
N ALA A 39 -1.87 -1.60 2.11
CA ALA A 39 -1.84 -2.62 1.06
C ALA A 39 -0.42 -3.08 0.78
N GLU A 40 0.53 -2.16 0.72
CA GLU A 40 1.94 -2.49 0.51
C GLU A 40 2.50 -3.29 1.68
N ASN A 41 2.13 -2.92 2.90
CA ASN A 41 2.57 -3.65 4.08
C ASN A 41 2.03 -5.07 4.09
N LYS A 42 0.76 -5.26 3.73
CA LYS A 42 0.18 -6.60 3.66
C LYS A 42 0.88 -7.44 2.61
N GLN A 43 1.18 -6.87 1.46
CA GLN A 43 1.88 -7.58 0.41
C GLN A 43 3.29 -7.97 0.85
N GLY A 44 4.00 -7.05 1.48
CA GLY A 44 5.33 -7.33 2.01
C GLY A 44 5.30 -8.41 3.08
N LEU A 45 4.30 -8.35 3.96
CA LEU A 45 4.14 -9.35 5.01
C LEU A 45 3.83 -10.73 4.42
N LYS A 46 3.00 -10.78 3.38
CA LYS A 46 2.69 -12.03 2.70
C LYS A 46 3.96 -12.64 2.08
N HIS A 47 4.76 -11.81 1.41
CA HIS A 47 6.01 -12.27 0.82
C HIS A 47 6.97 -12.80 1.89
N LEU A 48 7.04 -12.10 3.02
CA LEU A 48 7.86 -12.54 4.13
C LEU A 48 7.37 -13.88 4.66
N ALA A 49 6.06 -14.02 4.85
CA ALA A 49 5.49 -15.27 5.36
C ALA A 49 5.78 -16.45 4.45
N LEU A 50 5.68 -16.23 3.14
CA LEU A 50 5.97 -17.27 2.16
C LEU A 50 7.44 -17.66 2.19
N ARG A 51 8.32 -16.69 2.36
CA ARG A 51 9.75 -16.94 2.44
C ARG A 51 10.10 -17.73 3.71
N VAL A 52 9.48 -17.35 4.82
CA VAL A 52 9.69 -18.05 6.09
C VAL A 52 9.20 -19.49 5.99
N ALA A 53 8.05 -19.71 5.36
CA ALA A 53 7.50 -21.05 5.20
C ALA A 53 8.46 -21.94 4.40
N VAL A 54 9.01 -21.42 3.31
CA VAL A 54 9.96 -22.18 2.50
C VAL A 54 11.24 -22.46 3.29
N GLY A 55 11.79 -21.43 3.93
CA GLY A 55 13.00 -21.59 4.72
C GLY A 55 12.80 -22.54 5.90
N HIS A 56 11.65 -22.50 6.51
CA HIS A 56 11.35 -23.34 7.67
C HIS A 56 11.26 -24.81 7.28
N SER A 57 10.74 -25.09 6.09
CA SER A 57 10.66 -26.48 5.64
C SER A 57 12.05 -27.05 5.36
N GLU A 58 13.05 -26.21 5.15
CA GLU A 58 14.42 -26.65 4.97
C GLU A 58 15.17 -26.80 6.28
N VAL A 59 14.81 -25.97 7.25
CA VAL A 59 15.52 -25.96 8.53
C VAL A 59 15.18 -27.17 9.38
N SER A 60 14.05 -27.77 9.18
CA SER A 60 13.64 -29.01 9.86
C SER A 60 13.94 -28.99 11.35
N ASN A 61 13.32 -28.12 12.03
CA ASN A 61 13.39 -28.14 13.49
C ASN A 61 12.25 -28.89 14.09
#